data_1e83e808a9fa7e3e834865e9a6ab4289
#
_entry.id   1e83e808a9fa7e3e834865e9a6ab4289
#
_cell.length_a   1.000
_cell.length_b   1.000
_cell.length_c   1.000
_cell.angle_alpha   90.00
_cell.angle_beta   90.00
_cell.angle_gamma   90.00
#
_symmetry.space_group_name_H-M   'P 1'
#
loop_
_entity.id
_entity.type
_entity.pdbx_description
1 polymer ?
#
loop_
_entity_poly.entity_id
_entity_poly.type
_entity_poly.pdbx_seq_one_letter_code
_entity_poly.pdbx_strand_id
1 'polypeptide(L)'
;MKIAITGKMCYGKTTIANIIKLYDNKYQIFSFGQKVKDIATDLFDMQNKDRTLLTSIGTKMREIDSDIWVKYIIKNCRDLENVVIDDLRYQNEYRYLIENNFKIIVLTLPVEIQIERIMKLYPENYQDHLNNMFHVSEKGIDFIDNDYLNIDMSQDIETIRDIIYKFLMT
;
A
#
# COMPACT_ATOMS: atom_id res chain seq x y z
N MET A 1 1.23 -8.17 15.86
CA MET A 1 0.24 -7.16 15.39
C MET A 1 0.16 -7.19 13.86
N LYS A 2 -1.04 -7.09 13.28
CA LYS A 2 -1.25 -7.01 11.83
C LYS A 2 -1.61 -5.57 11.45
N ILE A 3 -0.93 -5.02 10.43
CA ILE A 3 -1.04 -3.60 10.04
C ILE A 3 -1.26 -3.50 8.53
N ALA A 4 -2.15 -2.62 8.09
CA ALA A 4 -2.27 -2.25 6.70
C ALA A 4 -2.10 -0.74 6.52
N ILE A 5 -1.34 -0.36 5.49
CA ILE A 5 -0.98 1.02 5.21
C ILE A 5 -1.67 1.45 3.92
N THR A 6 -2.33 2.60 3.96
CA THR A 6 -2.93 3.24 2.80
C THR A 6 -2.44 4.67 2.63
N GLY A 7 -2.62 5.20 1.45
CA GLY A 7 -2.21 6.53 1.04
C GLY A 7 -1.94 6.58 -0.46
N LYS A 8 -1.99 7.76 -1.03
CA LYS A 8 -1.79 7.96 -2.47
C LYS A 8 -0.36 7.63 -2.92
N MET A 9 -0.13 7.66 -4.20
CA MET A 9 1.20 7.50 -4.79
C MET A 9 2.19 8.51 -4.19
N CYS A 10 3.43 8.08 -3.94
CA CYS A 10 4.51 8.88 -3.36
C CYS A 10 4.29 9.39 -1.92
N TYR A 11 3.29 8.87 -1.20
CA TYR A 11 3.05 9.22 0.21
C TYR A 11 4.03 8.51 1.17
N GLY A 12 4.84 7.57 0.72
CA GLY A 12 5.85 6.91 1.55
C GLY A 12 5.39 5.63 2.25
N LYS A 13 4.39 4.92 1.73
CA LYS A 13 3.89 3.65 2.29
C LYS A 13 5.00 2.64 2.56
N THR A 14 5.87 2.42 1.59
CA THR A 14 7.02 1.51 1.73
C THR A 14 8.03 2.00 2.77
N THR A 15 8.19 3.31 2.93
CA THR A 15 9.02 3.89 4.00
C THR A 15 8.48 3.51 5.37
N ILE A 16 7.16 3.67 5.59
CA ILE A 16 6.51 3.29 6.85
C ILE A 16 6.63 1.78 7.11
N ALA A 17 6.38 0.95 6.10
CA ALA A 17 6.54 -0.50 6.21
C ALA A 17 7.96 -0.90 6.62
N ASN A 18 8.98 -0.23 6.07
CA ASN A 18 10.37 -0.45 6.42
C ASN A 18 10.70 0.03 7.84
N ILE A 19 10.14 1.16 8.30
CA ILE A 19 10.31 1.63 9.69
C ILE A 19 9.73 0.61 10.67
N ILE A 20 8.55 0.05 10.39
CA ILE A 20 7.94 -1.00 11.21
C ILE A 20 8.83 -2.25 11.24
N LYS A 21 9.36 -2.67 10.10
CA LYS A 21 10.26 -3.82 10.00
C LYS A 21 11.61 -3.59 10.71
N LEU A 22 12.10 -2.35 10.74
CA LEU A 22 13.31 -1.99 11.50
C LEU A 22 13.07 -1.99 13.01
N TYR A 23 11.86 -1.65 13.47
CA TYR A 23 11.47 -1.73 14.87
C TYR A 23 11.46 -3.19 15.39
N ASP A 24 10.86 -4.11 14.61
CA ASP A 24 10.88 -5.54 14.88
C ASP A 24 10.99 -6.33 13.56
N ASN A 25 12.10 -7.03 13.39
CA ASN A 25 12.41 -7.79 12.18
C ASN A 25 11.49 -9.00 11.94
N LYS A 26 10.65 -9.35 12.91
CA LYS A 26 9.61 -10.39 12.77
C LYS A 26 8.48 -9.96 11.85
N TYR A 27 8.27 -8.66 11.62
CA TYR A 27 7.27 -8.20 10.67
C TYR A 27 7.58 -8.68 9.26
N GLN A 28 6.59 -9.28 8.62
CA GLN A 28 6.63 -9.65 7.21
C GLN A 28 5.81 -8.64 6.39
N ILE A 29 6.43 -8.12 5.33
CA ILE A 29 5.77 -7.13 4.46
C ILE A 29 5.13 -7.88 3.29
N PHE A 30 3.85 -7.62 3.06
CA PHE A 30 3.05 -8.11 1.95
C PHE A 30 2.53 -6.94 1.10
N SER A 31 2.27 -7.22 -0.17
CA SER A 31 1.68 -6.27 -1.11
C SER A 31 0.71 -7.00 -2.04
N PHE A 32 -0.48 -6.46 -2.24
CA PHE A 32 -1.44 -6.98 -3.22
C PHE A 32 -0.84 -6.98 -4.63
N GLY A 33 -0.11 -5.92 -4.97
CA GLY A 33 0.53 -5.77 -6.26
C GLY A 33 1.70 -6.73 -6.51
N GLN A 34 2.26 -7.36 -5.48
CA GLN A 34 3.40 -8.27 -5.68
C GLN A 34 2.96 -9.52 -6.45
N LYS A 35 1.84 -10.15 -6.08
CA LYS A 35 1.37 -11.34 -6.80
C LYS A 35 0.98 -11.05 -8.24
N VAL A 36 0.48 -9.87 -8.53
CA VAL A 36 0.25 -9.41 -9.91
C VAL A 36 1.56 -9.38 -10.72
N LYS A 37 2.63 -8.87 -10.11
CA LYS A 37 3.96 -8.84 -10.74
C LYS A 37 4.52 -10.26 -10.95
N ASP A 38 4.37 -11.13 -9.95
CA ASP A 38 4.82 -12.53 -10.07
C ASP A 38 4.14 -13.19 -11.27
N ILE A 39 2.82 -13.06 -11.41
CA ILE A 39 2.06 -13.59 -12.56
C ILE A 39 2.55 -12.98 -13.87
N ALA A 40 2.79 -11.67 -13.92
CA ALA A 40 3.30 -11.00 -15.11
C ALA A 40 4.68 -11.52 -15.51
N THR A 41 5.55 -11.76 -14.55
CA THR A 41 6.88 -12.35 -14.80
C THR A 41 6.78 -13.81 -15.20
N ASP A 42 6.01 -14.61 -14.47
CA ASP A 42 5.97 -16.07 -14.66
C ASP A 42 5.25 -16.49 -15.95
N LEU A 43 4.15 -15.79 -16.31
CA LEU A 43 3.31 -16.18 -17.44
C LEU A 43 3.55 -15.34 -18.72
N PHE A 44 4.05 -14.12 -18.59
CA PHE A 44 4.21 -13.17 -19.70
C PHE A 44 5.66 -12.73 -19.90
N ASP A 45 6.60 -13.32 -19.15
CA ASP A 45 8.04 -13.03 -19.23
C ASP A 45 8.36 -11.53 -19.07
N MET A 46 7.65 -10.85 -18.16
CA MET A 46 7.83 -9.42 -17.92
C MET A 46 9.21 -9.13 -17.33
N GLN A 47 10.12 -8.58 -18.12
CA GLN A 47 11.48 -8.23 -17.69
C GLN A 47 11.53 -6.84 -17.05
N ASN A 48 10.77 -5.89 -17.59
CA ASN A 48 10.66 -4.53 -17.09
C ASN A 48 9.21 -4.23 -16.72
N LYS A 49 9.00 -3.29 -15.80
CA LYS A 49 7.67 -2.94 -15.30
C LYS A 49 6.76 -2.43 -16.41
N ASP A 50 5.86 -3.29 -16.87
CA ASP A 50 4.77 -2.96 -17.80
C ASP A 50 3.48 -2.68 -17.03
N ARG A 51 3.10 -1.40 -16.94
CA ARG A 51 1.90 -0.97 -16.21
C ARG A 51 0.63 -1.45 -16.86
N THR A 52 0.57 -1.49 -18.18
CA THR A 52 -0.60 -1.93 -18.94
C THR A 52 -0.88 -3.40 -18.67
N LEU A 53 0.14 -4.24 -18.75
CA LEU A 53 0.05 -5.66 -18.44
C LEU A 53 -0.39 -5.88 -16.99
N LEU A 54 0.26 -5.22 -16.03
CA LEU A 54 -0.07 -5.35 -14.60
C LEU A 54 -1.52 -4.92 -14.30
N THR A 55 -1.97 -3.82 -14.90
CA THR A 55 -3.35 -3.36 -14.74
C THR A 55 -4.34 -4.36 -15.35
N SER A 56 -4.02 -4.90 -16.53
CA SER A 56 -4.86 -5.91 -17.20
C SER A 56 -4.99 -7.18 -16.37
N ILE A 57 -3.89 -7.74 -15.87
CA ILE A 57 -3.91 -8.91 -14.99
C ILE A 57 -4.73 -8.61 -13.73
N GLY A 58 -4.44 -7.50 -13.05
CA GLY A 58 -5.14 -7.11 -11.85
C GLY A 58 -6.65 -6.98 -12.04
N THR A 59 -7.09 -6.38 -13.14
CA THR A 59 -8.49 -6.18 -13.48
C THR A 59 -9.18 -7.49 -13.90
N LYS A 60 -8.56 -8.27 -14.79
CA LYS A 60 -9.15 -9.53 -15.27
C LYS A 60 -9.33 -10.56 -14.15
N MET A 61 -8.40 -10.63 -13.23
CA MET A 61 -8.55 -11.50 -12.06
C MET A 61 -9.70 -11.04 -11.14
N ARG A 62 -9.91 -9.71 -10.98
CA ARG A 62 -11.05 -9.18 -10.22
C ARG A 62 -12.41 -9.38 -10.95
N GLU A 63 -12.41 -9.49 -12.26
CA GLU A 63 -13.64 -9.87 -13.03
C GLU A 63 -14.07 -11.29 -12.71
N ILE A 64 -13.13 -12.19 -12.41
CA ILE A 64 -13.41 -13.58 -12.00
C ILE A 64 -13.86 -13.62 -10.52
N ASP A 65 -13.12 -12.97 -9.64
CA ASP A 65 -13.43 -12.84 -8.21
C ASP A 65 -12.94 -11.46 -7.74
N SER A 66 -13.87 -10.57 -7.38
CA SER A 66 -13.56 -9.21 -6.94
C SER A 66 -12.59 -9.17 -5.75
N ASP A 67 -12.58 -10.22 -4.94
CA ASP A 67 -11.83 -10.32 -3.69
C ASP A 67 -10.57 -11.20 -3.83
N ILE A 68 -10.22 -11.62 -5.05
CA ILE A 68 -9.14 -12.58 -5.28
C ILE A 68 -7.83 -12.19 -4.58
N TRP A 69 -7.45 -10.90 -4.66
CA TRP A 69 -6.17 -10.43 -4.13
C TRP A 69 -6.16 -10.41 -2.60
N VAL A 70 -7.25 -9.93 -1.97
CA VAL A 70 -7.33 -9.89 -0.52
C VAL A 70 -7.46 -11.30 0.07
N LYS A 71 -8.24 -12.18 -0.56
CA LYS A 71 -8.30 -13.60 -0.17
C LYS A 71 -6.93 -14.27 -0.25
N TYR A 72 -6.18 -13.99 -1.31
CA TYR A 72 -4.81 -14.50 -1.46
C TYR A 72 -3.90 -14.02 -0.32
N ILE A 73 -3.89 -12.73 -0.01
CA ILE A 73 -3.06 -12.18 1.06
C ILE A 73 -3.48 -12.73 2.43
N ILE A 74 -4.78 -12.72 2.76
CA ILE A 74 -5.27 -13.25 4.04
C ILE A 74 -4.88 -14.72 4.22
N LYS A 75 -5.01 -15.54 3.16
CA LYS A 75 -4.57 -16.92 3.19
C LYS A 75 -3.09 -17.09 3.54
N ASN A 76 -2.22 -16.21 2.98
CA ASN A 76 -0.78 -16.30 3.17
C ASN A 76 -0.30 -15.71 4.50
N CYS A 77 -1.06 -14.82 5.13
CA CYS A 77 -0.69 -14.20 6.40
C CYS A 77 -1.55 -14.64 7.59
N ARG A 78 -2.42 -15.66 7.41
CA ARG A 78 -3.35 -16.12 8.44
C ARG A 78 -2.64 -16.47 9.75
N ASP A 79 -1.61 -17.28 9.67
CA ASP A 79 -0.90 -17.84 10.83
C ASP A 79 0.28 -16.97 11.29
N LEU A 80 0.45 -15.79 10.69
CA LEU A 80 1.48 -14.84 11.06
C LEU A 80 0.95 -13.84 12.09
N GLU A 81 1.75 -13.56 13.11
CA GLU A 81 1.42 -12.56 14.14
C GLU A 81 1.78 -11.14 13.71
N ASN A 82 2.91 -10.96 13.04
CA ASN A 82 3.47 -9.66 12.67
C ASN A 82 3.48 -9.48 11.15
N VAL A 83 2.50 -8.72 10.65
CA VAL A 83 2.27 -8.50 9.22
C VAL A 83 2.12 -7.03 8.92
N VAL A 84 2.72 -6.57 7.83
CA VAL A 84 2.47 -5.26 7.24
C VAL A 84 2.02 -5.43 5.80
N ILE A 85 0.88 -4.84 5.43
CA ILE A 85 0.44 -4.69 4.04
C ILE A 85 0.65 -3.24 3.64
N ASP A 86 1.45 -2.98 2.61
CA ASP A 86 1.91 -1.63 2.26
C ASP A 86 1.18 -0.97 1.09
N ASP A 87 0.11 -1.60 0.58
CA ASP A 87 -0.58 -1.09 -0.61
C ASP A 87 -2.12 -1.23 -0.59
N LEU A 88 -2.75 -1.09 0.59
CA LEU A 88 -4.21 -1.04 0.71
C LEU A 88 -4.80 0.08 -0.15
N ARG A 89 -5.78 -0.26 -1.04
CA ARG A 89 -6.36 0.69 -2.01
C ARG A 89 -7.87 0.62 -2.18
N TYR A 90 -8.50 -0.53 -1.94
CA TYR A 90 -9.91 -0.78 -2.26
C TYR A 90 -10.74 -1.05 -1.02
N GLN A 91 -12.03 -0.67 -1.09
CA GLN A 91 -12.96 -0.84 0.02
C GLN A 91 -13.16 -2.30 0.42
N ASN A 92 -13.18 -3.22 -0.54
CA ASN A 92 -13.28 -4.65 -0.25
C ASN A 92 -12.03 -5.16 0.47
N GLU A 93 -10.82 -4.72 0.07
CA GLU A 93 -9.58 -5.03 0.78
C GLU A 93 -9.65 -4.56 2.23
N TYR A 94 -10.07 -3.31 2.46
CA TYR A 94 -10.25 -2.75 3.81
C TYR A 94 -11.18 -3.60 4.68
N ARG A 95 -12.37 -3.98 4.19
CA ARG A 95 -13.33 -4.80 4.94
C ARG A 95 -12.73 -6.12 5.39
N TYR A 96 -12.11 -6.86 4.45
CA TYR A 96 -11.44 -8.11 4.78
C TYR A 96 -10.31 -7.94 5.80
N LEU A 97 -9.55 -6.84 5.71
CA LEU A 97 -8.46 -6.56 6.66
C LEU A 97 -8.99 -6.28 8.06
N ILE A 98 -10.04 -5.48 8.20
CA ILE A 98 -10.69 -5.22 9.51
C ILE A 98 -11.25 -6.52 10.11
N GLU A 99 -11.95 -7.35 9.32
CA GLU A 99 -12.46 -8.65 9.76
C GLU A 99 -11.35 -9.62 10.21
N ASN A 100 -10.12 -9.41 9.75
CA ASN A 100 -8.94 -10.17 10.14
C ASN A 100 -8.01 -9.44 11.14
N ASN A 101 -8.57 -8.47 11.87
CA ASN A 101 -7.92 -7.73 12.96
C ASN A 101 -6.65 -6.95 12.54
N PHE A 102 -6.64 -6.40 11.33
CA PHE A 102 -5.61 -5.46 10.93
C PHE A 102 -5.90 -4.07 11.48
N LYS A 103 -4.90 -3.43 12.09
CA LYS A 103 -4.91 -1.99 12.38
C LYS A 103 -4.54 -1.22 11.12
N ILE A 104 -5.18 -0.07 10.91
CA ILE A 104 -5.00 0.72 9.68
C ILE A 104 -4.13 1.94 9.97
N ILE A 105 -3.17 2.20 9.09
CA ILE A 105 -2.39 3.43 9.03
C ILE A 105 -2.77 4.17 7.75
N VAL A 106 -3.22 5.39 7.90
CA VAL A 106 -3.55 6.30 6.79
C VAL A 106 -2.45 7.34 6.65
N LEU A 107 -1.87 7.46 5.47
CA LEU A 107 -0.87 8.48 5.19
C LEU A 107 -1.53 9.66 4.49
N THR A 108 -1.23 10.85 4.97
CA THR A 108 -1.63 12.12 4.36
C THR A 108 -0.41 12.92 3.94
N LEU A 109 -0.55 13.73 2.88
CA LEU A 109 0.51 14.59 2.38
C LEU A 109 -0.12 15.74 1.60
N PRO A 110 0.33 16.99 1.77
CA PRO A 110 -0.04 18.11 0.91
C PRO A 110 0.26 17.80 -0.57
N VAL A 111 -0.65 18.23 -1.45
CA VAL A 111 -0.56 17.91 -2.89
C VAL A 111 0.69 18.51 -3.53
N GLU A 112 1.12 19.66 -3.08
CA GLU A 112 2.33 20.36 -3.55
C GLU A 112 3.57 19.48 -3.31
N ILE A 113 3.69 18.92 -2.09
CA ILE A 113 4.81 18.04 -1.71
C ILE A 113 4.71 16.70 -2.48
N GLN A 114 3.50 16.19 -2.72
CA GLN A 114 3.31 15.00 -3.55
C GLN A 114 3.84 15.22 -4.96
N ILE A 115 3.51 16.35 -5.59
CA ILE A 115 3.98 16.72 -6.93
C ILE A 115 5.51 16.80 -6.96
N GLU A 116 6.13 17.48 -6.00
CA GLU A 116 7.58 17.58 -5.89
C GLU A 116 8.25 16.19 -5.78
N ARG A 117 7.67 15.29 -4.94
CA ARG A 117 8.16 13.91 -4.81
C ARG A 117 8.03 13.13 -6.12
N ILE A 118 6.92 13.28 -6.84
CA ILE A 118 6.71 12.64 -8.14
C ILE A 118 7.76 13.10 -9.14
N MET A 119 7.97 14.40 -9.27
CA MET A 119 8.96 14.98 -10.18
C MET A 119 10.39 14.50 -9.87
N LYS A 120 10.72 14.41 -8.57
CA LYS A 120 12.04 13.94 -8.12
C LYS A 120 12.26 12.44 -8.35
N LEU A 121 11.23 11.61 -8.15
CA LEU A 121 11.33 10.15 -8.26
C LEU A 121 11.20 9.65 -9.71
N TYR A 122 10.54 10.41 -10.57
CA TYR A 122 10.22 10.02 -11.94
C TYR A 122 10.55 11.15 -12.93
N PRO A 123 11.78 11.65 -12.98
CA PRO A 123 12.13 12.84 -13.76
C PRO A 123 11.84 12.69 -15.26
N GLU A 124 11.93 11.47 -15.81
CA GLU A 124 11.72 11.22 -17.24
C GLU A 124 10.25 11.08 -17.64
N ASN A 125 9.36 10.68 -16.72
CA ASN A 125 7.96 10.39 -17.01
C ASN A 125 6.99 10.91 -15.94
N TYR A 126 7.35 12.00 -15.24
CA TYR A 126 6.52 12.59 -14.18
C TYR A 126 5.15 13.05 -14.67
N GLN A 127 5.03 13.49 -15.93
CA GLN A 127 3.75 13.92 -16.51
C GLN A 127 2.72 12.79 -16.51
N ASP A 128 3.11 11.57 -16.87
CA ASP A 128 2.24 10.39 -16.83
C ASP A 128 1.80 10.08 -15.40
N HIS A 129 2.70 10.28 -14.44
CA HIS A 129 2.37 10.09 -13.02
C HIS A 129 1.41 11.15 -12.50
N LEU A 130 1.58 12.43 -12.89
CA LEU A 130 0.65 13.51 -12.53
C LEU A 130 -0.74 13.26 -13.11
N ASN A 131 -0.84 12.83 -14.37
CA ASN A 131 -2.11 12.46 -15.00
C ASN A 131 -2.82 11.32 -14.25
N ASN A 132 -2.05 10.38 -13.70
CA ASN A 132 -2.57 9.25 -12.96
C ASN A 132 -2.89 9.54 -11.48
N MET A 133 -2.54 10.71 -10.94
CA MET A 133 -2.85 11.09 -9.53
C MET A 133 -4.36 11.07 -9.24
N PHE A 134 -5.20 11.25 -10.25
CA PHE A 134 -6.66 11.28 -10.14
C PHE A 134 -7.33 9.96 -10.54
N HIS A 135 -6.55 8.92 -10.81
CA HIS A 135 -7.08 7.60 -11.14
C HIS A 135 -7.89 7.02 -9.96
N VAL A 136 -8.89 6.17 -10.27
CA VAL A 136 -9.79 5.56 -9.26
C VAL A 136 -9.01 4.87 -8.12
N SER A 137 -7.88 4.22 -8.42
CA SER A 137 -7.01 3.60 -7.41
C SER A 137 -6.31 4.59 -6.48
N GLU A 138 -6.35 5.88 -6.80
CA GLU A 138 -5.78 6.97 -5.99
C GLU A 138 -6.88 7.81 -5.29
N LYS A 139 -8.16 7.51 -5.56
CA LYS A 139 -9.29 8.27 -4.95
C LYS A 139 -9.52 7.94 -3.48
N GLY A 140 -8.86 6.85 -2.97
CA GLY A 140 -9.44 6.67 -1.93
C GLY A 140 -9.28 6.02 -0.64
N ILE A 141 -9.36 6.81 0.36
CA ILE A 141 -9.48 6.47 1.77
C ILE A 141 -10.84 6.88 2.34
N ASP A 142 -11.76 7.36 1.49
CA ASP A 142 -13.10 7.85 1.89
C ASP A 142 -13.98 6.73 2.47
N PHE A 143 -13.55 5.47 2.39
CA PHE A 143 -14.23 4.31 2.93
C PHE A 143 -13.69 3.87 4.32
N ILE A 144 -12.68 4.56 4.87
CA ILE A 144 -12.07 4.18 6.16
C ILE A 144 -12.84 4.83 7.29
N ASP A 145 -13.41 3.99 8.16
CA ASP A 145 -14.10 4.40 9.37
C ASP A 145 -13.10 4.80 10.49
N ASN A 146 -13.60 5.27 11.62
CA ASN A 146 -12.91 6.09 12.61
C ASN A 146 -11.77 5.46 13.43
N ASP A 147 -11.34 4.23 13.17
CA ASP A 147 -10.29 3.58 13.96
C ASP A 147 -9.02 3.36 13.15
N TYR A 148 -8.27 4.44 12.91
CA TYR A 148 -6.98 4.39 12.20
C TYR A 148 -5.98 5.38 12.76
N LEU A 149 -4.69 5.08 12.60
CA LEU A 149 -3.61 6.03 12.83
C LEU A 149 -3.41 6.90 11.59
N ASN A 150 -3.60 8.20 11.71
CA ASN A 150 -3.25 9.14 10.65
C ASN A 150 -1.80 9.63 10.84
N ILE A 151 -1.00 9.59 9.77
CA ILE A 151 0.37 10.10 9.75
C ILE A 151 0.50 11.14 8.64
N ASP A 152 0.82 12.37 9.02
CA ASP A 152 1.21 13.43 8.09
C ASP A 152 2.67 13.21 7.64
N MET A 153 2.82 12.87 6.36
CA MET A 153 4.12 12.55 5.74
C MET A 153 4.90 13.81 5.30
N SER A 154 4.45 15.01 5.66
CA SER A 154 5.22 16.26 5.53
C SER A 154 6.17 16.49 6.70
N GLN A 155 5.96 15.78 7.82
CA GLN A 155 6.80 15.84 9.01
C GLN A 155 8.19 15.24 8.77
N ASP A 156 9.13 15.54 9.64
CA ASP A 156 10.46 14.94 9.61
C ASP A 156 10.40 13.44 9.98
N ILE A 157 11.41 12.70 9.52
CA ILE A 157 11.43 11.24 9.64
C ILE A 157 11.53 10.76 11.09
N GLU A 158 12.15 11.53 11.99
CA GLU A 158 12.28 11.16 13.39
C GLU A 158 10.94 11.26 14.10
N THR A 159 10.21 12.34 13.87
CA THR A 159 8.82 12.52 14.36
C THR A 159 7.91 11.39 13.87
N ILE A 160 7.97 11.04 12.59
CA ILE A 160 7.20 9.94 12.02
C ILE A 160 7.57 8.61 12.69
N ARG A 161 8.85 8.36 12.91
CA ARG A 161 9.35 7.16 13.59
C ARG A 161 8.82 7.04 15.01
N ASP A 162 8.83 8.12 15.78
CA ASP A 162 8.32 8.17 17.14
C ASP A 162 6.82 7.88 17.22
N ILE A 163 6.03 8.40 16.28
CA ILE A 163 4.60 8.13 16.16
C ILE A 163 4.38 6.63 15.92
N ILE A 164 5.11 6.04 14.98
CA ILE A 164 5.00 4.62 14.66
C ILE A 164 5.40 3.76 15.85
N TYR A 165 6.50 4.07 16.51
CA TYR A 165 6.98 3.28 17.65
C TYR A 165 5.97 3.32 18.81
N LYS A 166 5.39 4.46 19.12
CA LYS A 166 4.30 4.57 20.11
C LYS A 166 3.09 3.71 19.73
N PHE A 167 2.70 3.73 18.46
CA PHE A 167 1.60 2.90 17.98
C PHE A 167 1.88 1.40 18.08
N LEU A 168 3.11 0.96 17.85
CA LEU A 168 3.49 -0.44 17.92
C LEU A 168 3.54 -0.99 19.37
N MET A 169 3.60 -0.10 20.37
CA MET A 169 3.58 -0.47 21.78
C MET A 169 2.15 -0.66 22.35
N THR A 170 1.10 -0.33 21.58
CA THR A 170 -0.32 -0.48 21.96
C THR A 170 -0.90 -1.82 21.55
#